data_d6a8e34c2591912377d6d778956214b5
#
_entry.id   d6a8e34c2591912377d6d778956214b5
#
_cell.length_a   1.000
_cell.length_b   1.000
_cell.length_c   1.000
_cell.angle_alpha   90.00
_cell.angle_beta   90.00
_cell.angle_gamma   90.00
#
_symmetry.space_group_name_H-M   'P 1'
#
loop_
_entity.id
_entity.type
_entity.pdbx_description
1 polymer ?
#
loop_
_entity_poly.entity_id
_entity_poly.type
_entity_poly.pdbx_seq_one_letter_code
_entity_poly.pdbx_strand_id
1 'polypeptide(L)'
;MKVGERLRRSGVGLRPEHSVRVAAEVMEAAGVGAAVVVDGDVPVGIVTDRDLVRRVLARAVPDDARVDSVMTTPIVTIDAAEEEGRAFELIGRHGVRRLVVVDGGRFVGLVSLDDLLVQVADELRHLGRTVAIEIHAPAHDAAPPARA
;
A
#
# COMPACT_ATOMS: atom_id res chain seq x y z
N MET A 1 1.59 12.88 -6.15
CA MET A 1 2.71 11.93 -6.36
C MET A 1 2.15 10.63 -6.92
N LYS A 2 2.88 10.00 -7.80
CA LYS A 2 2.45 8.75 -8.43
C LYS A 2 2.54 7.58 -7.46
N VAL A 3 1.60 6.65 -7.56
CA VAL A 3 1.54 5.47 -6.70
C VAL A 3 2.83 4.64 -6.77
N GLY A 4 3.42 4.48 -7.96
CA GLY A 4 4.67 3.76 -8.15
C GLY A 4 5.86 4.35 -7.39
N GLU A 5 5.89 5.66 -7.20
CA GLU A 5 6.94 6.36 -6.43
C GLU A 5 6.82 6.10 -4.92
N ARG A 6 5.68 5.56 -4.48
CA ARG A 6 5.36 5.24 -3.08
C ARG A 6 5.73 3.82 -2.69
N LEU A 7 6.04 2.98 -3.64
CA LEU A 7 6.43 1.61 -3.35
C LEU A 7 7.78 1.60 -2.62
N ARG A 8 7.75 1.57 -1.29
CA ARG A 8 8.96 1.46 -0.46
C ARG A 8 9.66 0.12 -0.58
N ARG A 9 8.90 -0.92 -0.98
CA ARG A 9 9.40 -2.28 -1.24
C ARG A 9 8.62 -2.86 -2.42
N SER A 10 9.29 -3.57 -3.29
CA SER A 10 8.62 -4.48 -4.21
C SER A 10 7.78 -5.44 -3.39
N GLY A 11 6.51 -5.59 -3.72
CA GLY A 11 5.62 -6.50 -3.02
C GLY A 11 6.11 -7.95 -3.11
N VAL A 12 5.73 -8.76 -2.13
CA VAL A 12 6.02 -10.21 -2.16
C VAL A 12 5.06 -10.88 -3.13
N GLY A 13 5.62 -11.58 -4.12
CA GLY A 13 4.89 -12.38 -5.09
C GLY A 13 4.97 -13.87 -4.78
N LEU A 14 3.87 -14.57 -4.97
CA LEU A 14 3.76 -16.03 -4.86
C LEU A 14 3.21 -16.57 -6.17
N ARG A 15 3.64 -17.76 -6.57
CA ARG A 15 3.00 -18.46 -7.69
C ARG A 15 1.73 -19.18 -7.22
N PRO A 16 0.73 -19.36 -8.09
CA PRO A 16 -0.54 -20.01 -7.73
C PRO A 16 -0.38 -21.41 -7.13
N GLU A 17 0.62 -22.17 -7.58
CA GLU A 17 0.92 -23.52 -7.14
C GLU A 17 1.74 -23.61 -5.83
N HIS A 18 2.26 -22.50 -5.31
CA HIS A 18 2.94 -22.52 -4.01
C HIS A 18 1.98 -22.98 -2.91
N SER A 19 2.50 -23.71 -1.94
CA SER A 19 1.70 -24.16 -0.80
C SER A 19 1.39 -22.99 0.16
N VAL A 20 0.33 -23.17 0.94
CA VAL A 20 0.01 -22.19 2.01
C VAL A 20 1.12 -22.11 3.05
N ARG A 21 1.87 -23.20 3.28
CA ARG A 21 3.08 -23.20 4.12
C ARG A 21 4.14 -22.26 3.54
N VAL A 22 4.46 -22.38 2.25
CA VAL A 22 5.41 -21.50 1.57
C VAL A 22 4.94 -20.04 1.65
N ALA A 23 3.65 -19.78 1.47
CA ALA A 23 3.11 -18.43 1.62
C ALA A 23 3.38 -17.86 3.01
N ALA A 24 3.10 -18.64 4.07
CA ALA A 24 3.35 -18.22 5.45
C ALA A 24 4.84 -17.98 5.73
N GLU A 25 5.72 -18.86 5.28
CA GLU A 25 7.18 -18.75 5.47
C GLU A 25 7.75 -17.53 4.75
N VAL A 26 7.33 -17.28 3.51
CA VAL A 26 7.78 -16.12 2.72
C VAL A 26 7.29 -14.81 3.34
N MET A 27 6.03 -14.76 3.78
CA MET A 27 5.47 -13.58 4.45
C MET A 27 6.18 -13.29 5.77
N GLU A 28 6.45 -14.32 6.58
CA GLU A 28 7.18 -14.21 7.83
C GLU A 28 8.61 -13.71 7.59
N ALA A 29 9.34 -14.32 6.66
CA ALA A 29 10.71 -13.92 6.34
C ALA A 29 10.81 -12.47 5.81
N ALA A 30 9.80 -12.02 5.07
CA ALA A 30 9.73 -10.66 4.55
C ALA A 30 9.16 -9.64 5.56
N GLY A 31 8.60 -10.09 6.68
CA GLY A 31 7.95 -9.24 7.68
C GLY A 31 6.73 -8.51 7.12
N VAL A 32 5.92 -9.18 6.28
CA VAL A 32 4.73 -8.60 5.64
C VAL A 32 3.46 -9.38 6.00
N GLY A 33 2.35 -8.68 6.06
CA GLY A 33 1.03 -9.27 6.33
C GLY A 33 0.23 -9.63 5.09
N ALA A 34 0.80 -9.48 3.89
CA ALA A 34 0.14 -9.82 2.63
C ALA A 34 1.15 -10.16 1.54
N ALA A 35 0.76 -11.07 0.64
CA ALA A 35 1.49 -11.40 -0.57
C ALA A 35 0.53 -11.48 -1.76
N VAL A 36 1.03 -11.18 -2.95
CA VAL A 36 0.25 -11.23 -4.18
C VAL A 36 0.52 -12.53 -4.90
N VAL A 37 -0.54 -13.20 -5.31
CA VAL A 37 -0.43 -14.40 -6.16
C VAL A 37 -0.36 -13.94 -7.60
N VAL A 38 0.72 -14.33 -8.27
CA VAL A 38 1.07 -13.86 -9.61
C VAL A 38 1.22 -15.05 -10.53
N ASP A 39 0.45 -15.06 -11.61
CA ASP A 39 0.56 -16.05 -12.68
C ASP A 39 1.40 -15.44 -13.82
N GLY A 40 2.62 -15.95 -13.98
CA GLY A 40 3.63 -15.26 -14.80
C GLY A 40 3.95 -13.90 -14.19
N ASP A 41 3.53 -12.81 -14.86
CA ASP A 41 3.68 -11.43 -14.41
C ASP A 41 2.34 -10.80 -13.97
N VAL A 42 1.23 -11.52 -14.16
CA VAL A 42 -0.13 -11.00 -13.94
C VAL A 42 -0.62 -11.34 -12.53
N PRO A 43 -0.99 -10.34 -11.72
CA PRO A 43 -1.54 -10.62 -10.40
C PRO A 43 -2.96 -11.20 -10.53
N VAL A 44 -3.21 -12.31 -9.83
CA VAL A 44 -4.48 -13.06 -9.89
C VAL A 44 -5.20 -13.15 -8.55
N GLY A 45 -4.52 -12.88 -7.44
CA GLY A 45 -5.09 -12.94 -6.11
C GLY A 45 -4.19 -12.29 -5.07
N ILE A 46 -4.69 -12.17 -3.85
CA ILE A 46 -3.94 -11.73 -2.68
C ILE A 46 -4.21 -12.68 -1.53
N VAL A 47 -3.18 -13.00 -0.76
CA VAL A 47 -3.29 -13.74 0.48
C VAL A 47 -2.75 -12.91 1.63
N THR A 48 -3.49 -12.86 2.73
CA THR A 48 -3.11 -12.14 3.95
C THR A 48 -2.90 -13.12 5.10
N ASP A 49 -2.20 -12.67 6.16
CA ASP A 49 -2.09 -13.41 7.42
C ASP A 49 -3.48 -13.77 7.98
N ARG A 50 -4.46 -12.86 7.84
CA ARG A 50 -5.86 -13.13 8.22
C ARG A 50 -6.50 -14.23 7.37
N ASP A 51 -6.23 -14.29 6.08
CA ASP A 51 -6.69 -15.37 5.21
C ASP A 51 -6.12 -16.73 5.65
N LEU A 52 -4.83 -16.77 5.99
CA LEU A 52 -4.19 -17.98 6.51
C LEU A 52 -4.82 -18.45 7.83
N VAL A 53 -5.12 -17.53 8.74
CA VAL A 53 -5.81 -17.88 9.99
C VAL A 53 -7.21 -18.39 9.71
N ARG A 54 -8.01 -17.69 8.93
CA ARG A 54 -9.45 -17.97 8.74
C ARG A 54 -9.73 -19.09 7.76
N ARG A 55 -8.94 -19.20 6.69
CA ARG A 55 -9.20 -20.13 5.59
C ARG A 55 -8.33 -21.38 5.64
N VAL A 56 -7.23 -21.34 6.36
CA VAL A 56 -6.32 -22.48 6.53
C VAL A 56 -6.43 -23.06 7.94
N LEU A 57 -5.95 -22.34 8.95
CA LEU A 57 -5.89 -22.85 10.32
C LEU A 57 -7.28 -23.17 10.91
N ALA A 58 -8.21 -22.22 10.84
CA ALA A 58 -9.55 -22.39 11.40
C ALA A 58 -10.38 -23.49 10.71
N ARG A 59 -10.02 -23.87 9.48
CA ARG A 59 -10.69 -24.88 8.69
C ARG A 59 -9.91 -26.18 8.56
N ALA A 60 -8.78 -26.30 9.26
CA ALA A 60 -7.89 -27.45 9.21
C ALA A 60 -7.48 -27.84 7.76
N VAL A 61 -7.27 -26.85 6.90
CA VAL A 61 -6.76 -27.07 5.55
C VAL A 61 -5.30 -27.52 5.65
N PRO A 62 -4.89 -28.58 4.92
CA PRO A 62 -3.51 -29.04 4.93
C PRO A 62 -2.53 -27.96 4.48
N ASP A 63 -1.35 -27.92 5.08
CA ASP A 63 -0.34 -26.91 4.82
C ASP A 63 0.33 -27.03 3.43
N ASP A 64 0.16 -28.15 2.75
CA ASP A 64 0.55 -28.39 1.37
C ASP A 64 -0.51 -27.98 0.34
N ALA A 65 -1.68 -27.50 0.78
CA ALA A 65 -2.70 -26.97 -0.11
C ALA A 65 -2.16 -25.79 -0.91
N ARG A 66 -2.61 -25.64 -2.15
CA ARG A 66 -2.19 -24.56 -3.05
C ARG A 66 -2.71 -23.21 -2.56
N VAL A 67 -1.88 -22.18 -2.64
CA VAL A 67 -2.26 -20.82 -2.21
C VAL A 67 -3.41 -20.26 -3.03
N ASP A 68 -3.53 -20.61 -4.30
CA ASP A 68 -4.64 -20.17 -5.16
C ASP A 68 -6.01 -20.70 -4.72
N SER A 69 -6.05 -21.76 -3.89
CA SER A 69 -7.30 -22.30 -3.33
C SER A 69 -7.83 -21.50 -2.12
N VAL A 70 -7.00 -20.64 -1.52
CA VAL A 70 -7.33 -19.85 -0.32
C VAL A 70 -7.18 -18.35 -0.49
N MET A 71 -6.59 -17.89 -1.59
CA MET A 71 -6.41 -16.48 -1.88
C MET A 71 -7.74 -15.73 -2.01
N THR A 72 -7.70 -14.42 -1.81
CA THR A 72 -8.81 -13.53 -2.08
C THR A 72 -8.76 -13.07 -3.54
N THR A 73 -9.89 -13.20 -4.24
CA THR A 73 -10.09 -12.78 -5.63
C THR A 73 -11.57 -12.39 -5.82
N PRO A 74 -11.92 -11.44 -6.71
CA PRO A 74 -11.01 -10.64 -7.53
C PRO A 74 -10.20 -9.64 -6.69
N ILE A 75 -9.08 -9.20 -7.23
CA ILE A 75 -8.23 -8.14 -6.65
C ILE A 75 -8.60 -6.77 -7.21
N VAL A 76 -8.29 -5.71 -6.47
CA VAL A 76 -8.37 -4.33 -6.96
C VAL A 76 -6.96 -3.88 -7.31
N THR A 77 -6.77 -3.49 -8.56
CA THR A 77 -5.48 -3.02 -9.08
C THR A 77 -5.48 -1.52 -9.31
N ILE A 78 -4.29 -0.94 -9.27
CA ILE A 78 -4.03 0.44 -9.65
C ILE A 78 -2.75 0.50 -10.48
N ASP A 79 -2.72 1.32 -11.53
CA ASP A 79 -1.51 1.51 -12.31
C ASP A 79 -0.50 2.37 -11.53
N ALA A 80 0.79 2.02 -11.65
CA ALA A 80 1.87 2.73 -10.98
C ALA A 80 1.98 4.21 -11.40
N ALA A 81 1.47 4.56 -12.58
CA ALA A 81 1.45 5.93 -13.09
C ALA A 81 0.29 6.78 -12.56
N GLU A 82 -0.69 6.17 -11.88
CA GLU A 82 -1.83 6.88 -11.29
C GLU A 82 -1.41 7.71 -10.07
N GLU A 83 -2.17 8.77 -9.84
CA GLU A 83 -1.98 9.64 -8.68
C GLU A 83 -2.57 9.01 -7.39
N GLU A 84 -2.01 9.37 -6.24
CA GLU A 84 -2.46 8.86 -4.93
C GLU A 84 -3.94 9.09 -4.64
N GLY A 85 -4.49 10.20 -5.11
CA GLY A 85 -5.92 10.50 -4.98
C GLY A 85 -6.78 9.37 -5.55
N ARG A 86 -6.34 8.76 -6.65
CA ARG A 86 -7.01 7.60 -7.25
C ARG A 86 -6.94 6.37 -6.35
N ALA A 87 -5.84 6.17 -5.64
CA ALA A 87 -5.71 5.07 -4.68
C ALA A 87 -6.72 5.21 -3.53
N PHE A 88 -6.86 6.40 -2.95
CA PHE A 88 -7.88 6.65 -1.92
C PHE A 88 -9.29 6.40 -2.43
N GLU A 89 -9.60 6.86 -3.64
CA GLU A 89 -10.92 6.64 -4.27
C GLU A 89 -11.23 5.14 -4.44
N LEU A 90 -10.28 4.36 -4.95
CA LEU A 90 -10.45 2.92 -5.15
C LEU A 90 -10.61 2.17 -3.82
N ILE A 91 -9.80 2.51 -2.82
CA ILE A 91 -9.91 1.94 -1.47
C ILE A 91 -11.31 2.20 -0.89
N GLY A 92 -11.78 3.44 -0.97
CA GLY A 92 -13.11 3.82 -0.48
C GLY A 92 -14.24 3.15 -1.25
N ARG A 93 -14.15 3.13 -2.58
CA ARG A 93 -15.18 2.54 -3.46
C ARG A 93 -15.32 1.03 -3.27
N HIS A 94 -14.22 0.31 -3.15
CA HIS A 94 -14.20 -1.14 -3.07
C HIS A 94 -14.16 -1.69 -1.64
N GLY A 95 -14.01 -0.83 -0.63
CA GLY A 95 -13.93 -1.25 0.77
C GLY A 95 -12.73 -2.15 1.07
N VAL A 96 -11.65 -1.99 0.32
CA VAL A 96 -10.40 -2.75 0.51
C VAL A 96 -9.36 -1.92 1.25
N ARG A 97 -8.41 -2.57 1.89
CA ARG A 97 -7.30 -1.88 2.59
C ARG A 97 -5.99 -1.90 1.81
N ARG A 98 -5.93 -2.64 0.71
CA ARG A 98 -4.73 -2.79 -0.12
C ARG A 98 -5.11 -2.79 -1.58
N LEU A 99 -4.25 -2.17 -2.39
CA LEU A 99 -4.33 -2.20 -3.84
C LEU A 99 -3.08 -2.90 -4.38
N VAL A 100 -3.29 -3.75 -5.38
CA VAL A 100 -2.20 -4.35 -6.14
C VAL A 100 -1.73 -3.35 -7.18
N VAL A 101 -0.46 -2.96 -7.13
CA VAL A 101 0.10 -2.00 -8.08
C VAL A 101 0.65 -2.75 -9.28
N VAL A 102 0.25 -2.30 -10.45
CA VAL A 102 0.68 -2.84 -11.75
C VAL A 102 1.33 -1.78 -12.61
N ASP A 103 2.21 -2.20 -13.49
CA ASP A 103 2.76 -1.38 -14.58
C ASP A 103 2.57 -2.15 -15.88
N GLY A 104 1.77 -1.60 -16.79
CA GLY A 104 1.38 -2.31 -18.01
C GLY A 104 0.71 -3.68 -17.74
N GLY A 105 -0.05 -3.79 -16.66
CA GLY A 105 -0.70 -5.03 -16.24
C GLY A 105 0.19 -6.03 -15.49
N ARG A 106 1.47 -5.73 -15.33
CA ARG A 106 2.45 -6.57 -14.63
C ARG A 106 2.55 -6.15 -13.16
N PHE A 107 2.62 -7.12 -12.27
CA PHE A 107 2.75 -6.87 -10.85
C PHE A 107 4.07 -6.16 -10.50
N VAL A 108 3.98 -5.05 -9.77
CA VAL A 108 5.16 -4.30 -9.29
C VAL A 108 5.16 -4.06 -7.78
N GLY A 109 4.03 -4.19 -7.11
CA GLY A 109 3.98 -4.02 -5.66
C GLY A 109 2.59 -3.93 -5.05
N LEU A 110 2.56 -3.62 -3.77
CA LEU A 110 1.35 -3.36 -3.00
C LEU A 110 1.41 -1.98 -2.37
N VAL A 111 0.29 -1.30 -2.33
CA VAL A 111 0.09 -0.10 -1.51
C VAL A 111 -1.07 -0.33 -0.54
N SER A 112 -0.88 0.00 0.73
CA SER A 112 -1.91 -0.10 1.76
C SER A 112 -2.48 1.27 2.12
N LEU A 113 -3.71 1.26 2.67
CA LEU A 113 -4.31 2.46 3.26
C LEU A 113 -3.40 3.05 4.35
N ASP A 114 -2.77 2.20 5.15
CA ASP A 114 -1.89 2.66 6.23
C ASP A 114 -0.66 3.40 5.67
N ASP A 115 -0.06 2.90 4.58
CA ASP A 115 1.05 3.58 3.90
C ASP A 115 0.65 4.97 3.40
N LEU A 116 -0.54 5.08 2.80
CA LEU A 116 -1.08 6.34 2.29
C LEU A 116 -1.39 7.33 3.43
N LEU A 117 -1.95 6.85 4.55
CA LEU A 117 -2.30 7.69 5.71
C LEU A 117 -1.06 8.24 6.44
N VAL A 118 -0.01 7.43 6.61
CA VAL A 118 1.26 7.89 7.18
C VAL A 118 1.79 9.08 6.40
N GLN A 119 1.66 9.05 5.12
CA GLN A 119 2.14 10.08 4.23
C GLN A 119 1.31 11.37 4.28
N VAL A 120 -0.02 11.26 4.28
CA VAL A 120 -0.90 12.43 4.50
C VAL A 120 -0.56 13.09 5.83
N ALA A 121 -0.30 12.31 6.87
CA ALA A 121 0.12 12.83 8.17
C ALA A 121 1.47 13.57 8.10
N ASP A 122 2.42 13.10 7.30
CA ASP A 122 3.70 13.77 7.10
C ASP A 122 3.54 15.10 6.33
N GLU A 123 2.71 15.12 5.31
CA GLU A 123 2.37 16.34 4.56
C GLU A 123 1.70 17.39 5.45
N LEU A 124 0.72 16.98 6.25
CA LEU A 124 0.04 17.87 7.20
C LEU A 124 1.01 18.43 8.25
N ARG A 125 1.96 17.63 8.75
CA ARG A 125 3.00 18.12 9.66
C ARG A 125 3.91 19.16 9.00
N HIS A 126 4.24 18.98 7.74
CA HIS A 126 5.05 19.93 6.97
C HIS A 126 4.33 21.27 6.80
N LEU A 127 3.06 21.23 6.39
CA LEU A 127 2.21 22.41 6.26
C LEU A 127 2.03 23.14 7.59
N GLY A 128 1.81 22.39 8.69
CA GLY A 128 1.69 22.97 10.02
C GLY A 128 2.93 23.72 10.48
N ARG A 129 4.13 23.25 10.14
CA ARG A 129 5.39 23.97 10.40
C ARG A 129 5.50 25.25 9.59
N THR A 130 5.11 25.24 8.31
CA THR A 130 5.13 26.43 7.45
C THR A 130 4.20 27.50 7.99
N VAL A 131 2.97 27.14 8.36
CA VAL A 131 2.00 28.06 8.96
C VAL A 131 2.52 28.63 10.29
N ALA A 132 3.13 27.80 11.13
CA ALA A 132 3.70 28.25 12.40
C ALA A 132 4.85 29.25 12.20
N ILE A 133 5.68 29.08 11.19
CA ILE A 133 6.74 30.03 10.83
C ILE A 133 6.15 31.36 10.37
N GLU A 134 5.12 31.33 9.52
CA GLU A 134 4.46 32.55 9.05
C GLU A 134 3.79 33.34 10.17
N ILE A 135 3.13 32.66 11.11
CA ILE A 135 2.46 33.29 12.27
C ILE A 135 3.48 33.91 13.24
N HIS A 136 4.69 33.32 13.36
CA HIS A 136 5.72 33.78 14.28
C HIS A 136 6.82 34.61 13.61
N ALA A 137 6.72 34.89 12.30
CA ALA A 137 7.62 35.81 11.64
C ALA A 137 7.43 37.21 12.24
N PRO A 138 8.50 37.90 12.68
CA PRO A 138 8.37 39.27 13.15
C PRO A 138 7.80 40.10 12.02
N ALA A 139 6.78 40.90 12.34
CA ALA A 139 6.27 41.91 11.38
C ALA A 139 7.46 42.69 10.87
N HIS A 140 7.66 42.74 9.55
CA HIS A 140 8.65 43.60 8.95
C HIS A 140 8.34 45.04 9.39
N ASP A 141 9.18 45.57 10.26
CA ASP A 141 9.14 47.00 10.65
C ASP A 141 9.16 47.81 9.37
N ALA A 142 8.03 48.43 9.09
CA ALA A 142 7.96 49.44 8.05
C ALA A 142 8.96 50.54 8.44
N ALA A 143 9.98 50.74 7.64
CA ALA A 143 10.93 51.83 7.84
C ALA A 143 10.17 53.15 8.09
N PRO A 144 10.55 53.95 9.10
CA PRO A 144 9.88 55.23 9.34
C PRO A 144 10.01 56.12 8.13
N PRO A 145 8.97 56.92 7.80
CA PRO A 145 9.04 57.85 6.66
C PRO A 145 10.19 58.83 6.86
N ALA A 146 11.01 58.99 5.82
CA ALA A 146 12.07 59.95 5.81
C ALA A 146 11.51 61.36 6.13
N ARG A 147 12.01 61.99 7.21
CA ARG A 147 11.69 63.39 7.50
C ARG A 147 12.30 64.27 6.40
N ALA A 148 11.44 65.04 5.78
CA ALA A 148 11.83 66.10 4.87
C ALA A 148 12.58 67.22 5.61
#